data_ce9e262b194552b08156c3c1bb393408
#
_entry.id   ce9e262b194552b08156c3c1bb393408
#
_cell.length_a   1.000
_cell.length_b   1.000
_cell.length_c   1.000
_cell.angle_alpha   90.00
_cell.angle_beta   90.00
_cell.angle_gamma   90.00
#
_symmetry.space_group_name_H-M   'P 1'
#
loop_
_entity.id
_entity.type
_entity.pdbx_description
1 polymer ?
#
loop_
_entity_poly.entity_id
_entity_poly.type
_entity_poly.pdbx_seq_one_letter_code
_entity_poly.pdbx_strand_id
1 'polypeptide(L)'
;MTHLISRRSFLQTSALAGTALLTSNSLLASGKKAKNIGLQLYSVRDEMKKDPIATMKAVAEMGYKNVEHANYVDGKFYGFEPKEFRKIIDDLGLVMRSGHTVMGGQHWDASKNDFTDVWKKTVEDAAVLGQKYVVSPWLDVSLRKSFDDCKRFMEVFNKSGELCKKSGMKFGYHNHDFEFSLRLTSVKVFDIIMQNTDPNLVAQQLDIGNMYNGGGRPLELLKQYPNRFELMHVKDEIKGEKEHYESTILGTGIVGVADVLKLAAKYGGTTEYIIEQESYQGKMPMDSVKEDLAWINKAKF
;
A
#
# COMPACT_ATOMS: atom_id res chain seq x y z
N MET A 1 -55.82 31.27 -33.89
CA MET A 1 -54.94 32.42 -33.51
C MET A 1 -53.60 31.89 -33.06
N THR A 2 -52.66 31.93 -33.93
CA THR A 2 -51.26 31.45 -33.66
C THR A 2 -50.40 32.61 -33.17
N HIS A 3 -50.09 32.61 -31.90
CA HIS A 3 -49.12 33.58 -31.35
C HIS A 3 -47.71 33.28 -31.83
N LEU A 4 -47.21 34.10 -32.72
CA LEU A 4 -45.81 34.12 -33.15
C LEU A 4 -44.94 34.75 -32.04
N ILE A 5 -44.05 33.93 -31.43
CA ILE A 5 -43.05 34.39 -30.46
C ILE A 5 -42.01 35.23 -31.23
N SER A 6 -41.82 36.49 -30.82
CA SER A 6 -40.91 37.42 -31.49
C SER A 6 -39.43 37.01 -31.23
N ARG A 7 -38.56 37.26 -32.22
CA ARG A 7 -37.12 37.00 -32.14
C ARG A 7 -36.42 37.66 -30.92
N ARG A 8 -37.05 38.73 -30.39
CA ARG A 8 -36.52 39.45 -29.23
C ARG A 8 -36.76 38.72 -27.91
N SER A 9 -37.90 38.00 -27.79
CA SER A 9 -38.19 37.16 -26.61
C SER A 9 -37.35 35.89 -26.56
N PHE A 10 -36.98 35.35 -27.72
CA PHE A 10 -36.07 34.19 -27.80
C PHE A 10 -34.64 34.51 -27.37
N LEU A 11 -34.13 35.70 -27.69
CA LEU A 11 -32.79 36.13 -27.28
C LEU A 11 -32.68 36.50 -25.79
N GLN A 12 -33.78 36.97 -25.17
CA GLN A 12 -33.79 37.26 -23.73
C GLN A 12 -33.86 36.00 -22.85
N THR A 13 -34.54 34.96 -23.30
CA THR A 13 -34.56 33.65 -22.59
C THR A 13 -33.27 32.86 -22.77
N SER A 14 -32.54 33.04 -23.87
CA SER A 14 -31.26 32.39 -24.11
C SER A 14 -30.09 33.01 -23.31
N ALA A 15 -30.21 34.31 -22.94
CA ALA A 15 -29.20 34.98 -22.14
C ALA A 15 -29.24 34.63 -20.63
N LEU A 16 -30.44 34.23 -20.11
CA LEU A 16 -30.59 33.83 -18.72
C LEU A 16 -30.24 32.36 -18.47
N ALA A 17 -30.27 31.50 -19.50
CA ALA A 17 -29.83 30.10 -19.38
C ALA A 17 -28.30 29.92 -19.52
N GLY A 18 -27.62 30.89 -20.15
CA GLY A 18 -26.16 30.84 -20.33
C GLY A 18 -25.34 31.23 -19.12
N THR A 19 -25.88 32.02 -18.19
CA THR A 19 -25.20 32.48 -16.98
C THR A 19 -25.30 31.51 -15.80
N ALA A 20 -26.24 30.55 -15.80
CA ALA A 20 -26.36 29.54 -14.78
C ALA A 20 -25.45 28.33 -14.99
N LEU A 21 -24.88 28.19 -16.19
CA LEU A 21 -23.96 27.07 -16.53
C LEU A 21 -22.46 27.39 -16.36
N LEU A 22 -22.11 28.63 -16.05
CA LEU A 22 -20.73 29.07 -15.88
C LEU A 22 -20.28 29.18 -14.40
N THR A 23 -21.18 28.95 -13.44
CA THR A 23 -20.84 29.01 -12.01
C THR A 23 -20.81 27.65 -11.31
N SER A 24 -21.02 26.53 -12.03
CA SER A 24 -20.97 25.18 -11.44
C SER A 24 -19.62 24.45 -11.59
N ASN A 25 -18.60 25.13 -12.12
CA ASN A 25 -17.29 24.50 -12.37
C ASN A 25 -16.14 24.95 -11.45
N SER A 26 -16.42 25.39 -10.22
CA SER A 26 -15.33 25.79 -9.31
C SER A 26 -15.53 25.34 -7.85
N LEU A 27 -16.18 24.20 -7.64
CA LEU A 27 -16.18 23.53 -6.34
C LEU A 27 -15.79 22.05 -6.51
N LEU A 28 -14.77 21.76 -7.32
CA LEU A 28 -13.88 20.67 -7.00
C LEU A 28 -13.06 21.17 -5.81
N ALA A 29 -13.67 21.10 -4.62
CA ALA A 29 -12.94 21.16 -3.40
C ALA A 29 -11.80 20.16 -3.55
N SER A 30 -10.57 20.64 -3.54
CA SER A 30 -9.38 19.85 -3.29
C SER A 30 -9.55 19.24 -1.90
N GLY A 31 -10.40 18.23 -1.81
CA GLY A 31 -10.55 17.44 -0.59
C GLY A 31 -9.17 16.88 -0.28
N LYS A 32 -8.59 17.26 0.86
CA LYS A 32 -7.37 16.64 1.33
C LYS A 32 -7.61 15.13 1.26
N LYS A 33 -6.79 14.43 0.49
CA LYS A 33 -6.85 12.95 0.43
C LYS A 33 -6.78 12.42 1.86
N ALA A 34 -7.64 11.48 2.19
CA ALA A 34 -7.63 10.86 3.51
C ALA A 34 -6.26 10.23 3.75
N LYS A 35 -5.70 10.43 4.93
CA LYS A 35 -4.46 9.82 5.38
C LYS A 35 -4.83 8.70 6.34
N ASN A 36 -4.78 7.46 5.87
CA ASN A 36 -5.03 6.30 6.70
C ASN A 36 -3.71 5.84 7.31
N ILE A 37 -3.49 6.16 8.58
CA ILE A 37 -2.30 5.72 9.31
C ILE A 37 -2.58 4.33 9.88
N GLY A 38 -1.69 3.39 9.63
CA GLY A 38 -1.78 2.01 10.07
C GLY A 38 -0.48 1.49 10.67
N LEU A 39 -0.54 0.26 11.19
CA LEU A 39 0.61 -0.50 11.69
C LEU A 39 0.73 -1.81 10.93
N GLN A 40 1.93 -2.09 10.40
CA GLN A 40 2.28 -3.43 9.96
C GLN A 40 2.51 -4.32 11.20
N LEU A 41 1.70 -5.37 11.35
CA LEU A 41 1.75 -6.25 12.54
C LEU A 41 3.04 -7.07 12.65
N TYR A 42 3.86 -7.08 11.61
CA TYR A 42 5.21 -7.63 11.69
C TYR A 42 6.10 -6.85 12.65
N SER A 43 5.82 -5.58 12.86
CA SER A 43 6.51 -4.74 13.86
C SER A 43 6.29 -5.20 15.31
N VAL A 44 5.31 -6.01 15.56
CA VAL A 44 5.01 -6.61 16.88
C VAL A 44 4.83 -8.12 16.77
N ARG A 45 5.62 -8.73 15.86
CA ARG A 45 5.49 -10.15 15.45
C ARG A 45 5.62 -11.13 16.59
N ASP A 46 6.47 -10.84 17.57
CA ASP A 46 6.69 -11.74 18.71
C ASP A 46 5.50 -11.71 19.68
N GLU A 47 4.90 -10.53 19.88
CA GLU A 47 3.68 -10.33 20.64
C GLU A 47 2.48 -10.97 19.91
N MET A 48 2.38 -10.76 18.60
CA MET A 48 1.34 -11.37 17.75
C MET A 48 1.44 -12.91 17.75
N LYS A 49 2.64 -13.47 17.82
CA LYS A 49 2.84 -14.92 17.91
C LYS A 49 2.38 -15.49 19.26
N LYS A 50 2.52 -14.72 20.35
CA LYS A 50 2.14 -15.13 21.71
C LYS A 50 0.64 -15.03 21.93
N ASP A 51 0.06 -13.88 21.64
CA ASP A 51 -1.37 -13.60 21.79
C ASP A 51 -1.80 -12.50 20.81
N PRO A 52 -2.30 -12.89 19.63
CA PRO A 52 -2.70 -11.93 18.62
C PRO A 52 -3.87 -11.04 19.05
N ILE A 53 -4.80 -11.54 19.86
CA ILE A 53 -5.98 -10.77 20.31
C ILE A 53 -5.55 -9.70 21.32
N ALA A 54 -4.79 -10.06 22.34
CA ALA A 54 -4.29 -9.11 23.32
C ALA A 54 -3.37 -8.06 22.67
N THR A 55 -2.53 -8.46 21.72
CA THR A 55 -1.65 -7.55 20.98
C THR A 55 -2.44 -6.54 20.15
N MET A 56 -3.41 -7.01 19.34
CA MET A 56 -4.25 -6.10 18.54
C MET A 56 -5.10 -5.18 19.41
N LYS A 57 -5.59 -5.65 20.55
CA LYS A 57 -6.29 -4.82 21.53
C LYS A 57 -5.37 -3.69 22.03
N ALA A 58 -4.15 -4.02 22.44
CA ALA A 58 -3.18 -3.02 22.89
C ALA A 58 -2.84 -2.01 21.77
N VAL A 59 -2.68 -2.48 20.53
CA VAL A 59 -2.48 -1.61 19.34
C VAL A 59 -3.67 -0.66 19.13
N ALA A 60 -4.90 -1.15 19.26
CA ALA A 60 -6.10 -0.31 19.18
C ALA A 60 -6.18 0.72 20.31
N GLU A 61 -5.82 0.34 21.53
CA GLU A 61 -5.77 1.21 22.72
C GLU A 61 -4.69 2.30 22.60
N MET A 62 -3.59 2.05 21.89
CA MET A 62 -2.59 3.07 21.54
C MET A 62 -3.15 4.15 20.60
N GLY A 63 -4.24 3.85 19.88
CA GLY A 63 -4.90 4.77 18.96
C GLY A 63 -4.79 4.41 17.49
N TYR A 64 -4.12 3.33 17.12
CA TYR A 64 -4.17 2.81 15.76
C TYR A 64 -5.61 2.44 15.37
N LYS A 65 -5.98 2.73 14.12
CA LYS A 65 -7.29 2.38 13.57
C LYS A 65 -7.19 1.46 12.36
N ASN A 66 -6.02 1.41 11.75
CA ASN A 66 -5.73 0.54 10.61
C ASN A 66 -4.54 -0.36 10.96
N VAL A 67 -4.62 -1.62 10.57
CA VAL A 67 -3.54 -2.60 10.72
C VAL A 67 -3.35 -3.35 9.41
N GLU A 68 -2.14 -3.84 9.21
CA GLU A 68 -1.78 -4.69 8.07
C GLU A 68 -1.24 -6.02 8.59
N HIS A 69 -1.79 -7.16 8.13
CA HIS A 69 -1.29 -8.45 8.58
C HIS A 69 0.00 -8.87 7.86
N ALA A 70 0.78 -9.69 8.54
CA ALA A 70 1.98 -10.34 8.00
C ALA A 70 1.93 -11.88 8.16
N ASN A 71 0.77 -12.43 8.51
CA ASN A 71 0.61 -13.86 8.71
C ASN A 71 -0.73 -14.31 8.13
N TYR A 72 -0.64 -15.05 7.03
CA TYR A 72 -1.74 -15.82 6.45
C TYR A 72 -1.16 -17.17 6.03
N VAL A 73 -1.53 -18.22 6.73
CA VAL A 73 -0.99 -19.59 6.57
C VAL A 73 -2.15 -20.57 6.59
N ASP A 74 -2.18 -21.49 5.65
CA ASP A 74 -3.18 -22.56 5.54
C ASP A 74 -4.64 -22.07 5.62
N GLY A 75 -4.91 -20.92 4.97
CA GLY A 75 -6.25 -20.32 4.94
C GLY A 75 -6.66 -19.58 6.20
N LYS A 76 -5.72 -19.28 7.11
CA LYS A 76 -5.97 -18.66 8.41
C LYS A 76 -5.10 -17.44 8.64
N PHE A 77 -5.67 -16.42 9.26
CA PHE A 77 -4.96 -15.22 9.72
C PHE A 77 -4.60 -15.38 11.20
N TYR A 78 -3.32 -15.49 11.53
CA TYR A 78 -2.84 -15.71 12.90
C TYR A 78 -3.53 -16.90 13.60
N GLY A 79 -3.87 -17.95 12.83
CA GLY A 79 -4.54 -19.16 13.34
C GLY A 79 -6.07 -19.11 13.35
N PHE A 80 -6.70 -17.97 13.05
CA PHE A 80 -8.14 -17.80 13.00
C PHE A 80 -8.69 -17.95 11.58
N GLU A 81 -9.89 -18.52 11.45
CA GLU A 81 -10.63 -18.50 10.19
C GLU A 81 -10.96 -17.07 9.75
N PRO A 82 -11.03 -16.78 8.44
CA PRO A 82 -11.20 -15.40 7.94
C PRO A 82 -12.39 -14.64 8.53
N LYS A 83 -13.55 -15.29 8.67
CA LYS A 83 -14.74 -14.66 9.27
C LYS A 83 -14.60 -14.39 10.77
N GLU A 84 -13.92 -15.28 11.47
CA GLU A 84 -13.63 -15.12 12.88
C GLU A 84 -12.65 -13.96 13.10
N PHE A 85 -11.56 -13.92 12.30
CA PHE A 85 -10.58 -12.85 12.39
C PHE A 85 -11.19 -11.50 12.03
N ARG A 86 -12.06 -11.44 11.00
CA ARG A 86 -12.82 -10.25 10.68
C ARG A 86 -13.62 -9.72 11.86
N LYS A 87 -14.34 -10.64 12.56
CA LYS A 87 -15.11 -10.25 13.75
C LYS A 87 -14.21 -9.69 14.85
N ILE A 88 -13.05 -10.31 15.10
CA ILE A 88 -12.08 -9.83 16.10
C ILE A 88 -11.64 -8.40 15.76
N ILE A 89 -11.29 -8.12 14.49
CA ILE A 89 -10.88 -6.80 14.03
C ILE A 89 -12.01 -5.78 14.25
N ASP A 90 -13.23 -6.13 13.87
CA ASP A 90 -14.40 -5.25 14.00
C ASP A 90 -14.72 -4.96 15.48
N ASP A 91 -14.68 -5.96 16.35
CA ASP A 91 -14.94 -5.81 17.78
C ASP A 91 -13.89 -4.89 18.46
N LEU A 92 -12.67 -4.83 17.93
CA LEU A 92 -11.60 -3.93 18.39
C LEU A 92 -11.67 -2.53 17.76
N GLY A 93 -12.62 -2.28 16.86
CA GLY A 93 -12.74 -1.02 16.13
C GLY A 93 -11.58 -0.76 15.18
N LEU A 94 -10.90 -1.82 14.73
CA LEU A 94 -9.83 -1.78 13.75
C LEU A 94 -10.37 -2.01 12.33
N VAL A 95 -9.60 -1.61 11.34
CA VAL A 95 -9.79 -1.99 9.94
C VAL A 95 -8.49 -2.59 9.39
N MET A 96 -8.60 -3.46 8.39
CA MET A 96 -7.46 -4.06 7.71
C MET A 96 -7.61 -3.84 6.21
N ARG A 97 -6.98 -2.77 5.69
CA ARG A 97 -7.14 -2.38 4.27
C ARG A 97 -6.17 -3.12 3.36
N SER A 98 -5.07 -3.61 3.91
CA SER A 98 -4.02 -4.36 3.20
C SER A 98 -3.49 -5.50 4.06
N GLY A 99 -2.80 -6.43 3.43
CA GLY A 99 -2.13 -7.52 4.12
C GLY A 99 -1.07 -8.17 3.25
N HIS A 100 -0.01 -8.63 3.89
CA HIS A 100 1.11 -9.28 3.24
C HIS A 100 0.87 -10.78 3.07
N THR A 101 0.83 -11.23 1.83
CA THR A 101 0.82 -12.65 1.46
C THR A 101 1.69 -12.86 0.23
N VAL A 102 2.79 -13.60 0.37
CA VAL A 102 3.73 -13.82 -0.72
C VAL A 102 3.07 -14.54 -1.87
N MET A 103 3.12 -13.94 -3.05
CA MET A 103 2.74 -14.58 -4.31
C MET A 103 4.00 -15.13 -4.98
N GLY A 104 4.14 -16.45 -4.98
CA GLY A 104 5.25 -17.16 -5.64
C GLY A 104 4.82 -17.90 -6.89
N GLY A 105 5.79 -18.45 -7.63
CA GLY A 105 5.55 -19.22 -8.85
C GLY A 105 4.60 -20.42 -8.69
N GLN A 106 4.54 -21.00 -7.47
CA GLN A 106 3.64 -22.11 -7.15
C GLN A 106 2.15 -21.74 -7.16
N HIS A 107 1.82 -20.46 -7.17
CA HIS A 107 0.45 -19.97 -7.22
C HIS A 107 -0.11 -19.81 -8.64
N TRP A 108 0.76 -19.96 -9.65
CA TRP A 108 0.41 -19.86 -11.07
C TRP A 108 0.57 -21.17 -11.81
N ASP A 109 -0.48 -21.68 -12.43
CA ASP A 109 -0.45 -22.84 -13.32
C ASP A 109 -0.33 -22.36 -14.77
N ALA A 110 0.88 -22.36 -15.29
CA ALA A 110 1.16 -21.90 -16.65
C ALA A 110 0.47 -22.78 -17.73
N SER A 111 0.23 -24.07 -17.43
CA SER A 111 -0.43 -24.99 -18.38
C SER A 111 -1.91 -24.67 -18.56
N LYS A 112 -2.56 -24.16 -17.52
CA LYS A 112 -3.96 -23.72 -17.52
C LYS A 112 -4.11 -22.22 -17.77
N ASN A 113 -2.99 -21.47 -17.75
CA ASN A 113 -2.99 -20.02 -17.77
C ASN A 113 -3.92 -19.42 -16.70
N ASP A 114 -3.89 -19.98 -15.48
CA ASP A 114 -4.78 -19.63 -14.38
C ASP A 114 -4.08 -19.81 -13.03
N PHE A 115 -4.64 -19.20 -11.99
CA PHE A 115 -4.17 -19.37 -10.63
C PHE A 115 -4.59 -20.70 -10.03
N THR A 116 -3.76 -21.22 -9.13
CA THR A 116 -4.11 -22.37 -8.28
C THR A 116 -5.24 -22.00 -7.32
N ASP A 117 -5.96 -22.99 -6.83
CA ASP A 117 -7.05 -22.78 -5.87
C ASP A 117 -6.57 -22.12 -4.56
N VAL A 118 -5.30 -22.36 -4.19
CA VAL A 118 -4.67 -21.72 -3.04
C VAL A 118 -4.65 -20.19 -3.19
N TRP A 119 -4.23 -19.68 -4.35
CA TRP A 119 -4.18 -18.23 -4.58
C TRP A 119 -5.59 -17.62 -4.71
N LYS A 120 -6.50 -18.32 -5.38
CA LYS A 120 -7.90 -17.90 -5.48
C LYS A 120 -8.52 -17.76 -4.08
N LYS A 121 -8.32 -18.78 -3.23
CA LYS A 121 -8.79 -18.72 -1.83
C LYS A 121 -8.13 -17.60 -1.05
N THR A 122 -6.84 -17.34 -1.23
CA THR A 122 -6.15 -16.21 -0.59
C THR A 122 -6.86 -14.87 -0.91
N VAL A 123 -7.22 -14.65 -2.16
CA VAL A 123 -7.93 -13.44 -2.58
C VAL A 123 -9.35 -13.38 -2.00
N GLU A 124 -10.06 -14.51 -1.96
CA GLU A 124 -11.40 -14.58 -1.34
C GLU A 124 -11.34 -14.29 0.16
N ASP A 125 -10.38 -14.85 0.87
CA ASP A 125 -10.20 -14.65 2.32
C ASP A 125 -9.79 -13.20 2.63
N ALA A 126 -8.96 -12.58 1.80
CA ALA A 126 -8.64 -11.16 1.90
C ALA A 126 -9.90 -10.27 1.73
N ALA A 127 -10.79 -10.64 0.81
CA ALA A 127 -12.07 -9.94 0.63
C ALA A 127 -12.98 -10.07 1.86
N VAL A 128 -13.00 -11.24 2.52
CA VAL A 128 -13.74 -11.44 3.79
C VAL A 128 -13.27 -10.49 4.87
N LEU A 129 -11.95 -10.20 4.94
CA LEU A 129 -11.41 -9.21 5.88
C LEU A 129 -11.73 -7.77 5.51
N GLY A 130 -12.27 -7.52 4.31
CA GLY A 130 -12.55 -6.18 3.81
C GLY A 130 -11.30 -5.45 3.31
N GLN A 131 -10.27 -6.19 2.92
CA GLN A 131 -9.07 -5.62 2.32
C GLN A 131 -9.39 -4.91 1.01
N LYS A 132 -8.57 -3.92 0.70
CA LYS A 132 -8.54 -3.23 -0.60
C LYS A 132 -7.33 -3.63 -1.42
N TYR A 133 -6.33 -4.17 -0.76
CA TYR A 133 -5.05 -4.56 -1.37
C TYR A 133 -4.59 -5.92 -0.82
N VAL A 134 -4.28 -6.84 -1.73
CA VAL A 134 -3.57 -8.09 -1.43
C VAL A 134 -2.12 -7.86 -1.84
N VAL A 135 -1.24 -7.68 -0.88
CA VAL A 135 0.15 -7.24 -1.14
C VAL A 135 1.11 -8.42 -1.05
N SER A 136 1.88 -8.65 -2.12
CA SER A 136 3.02 -9.56 -2.07
C SER A 136 4.26 -8.81 -1.59
N PRO A 137 4.85 -9.18 -0.45
CA PRO A 137 6.01 -8.50 0.09
C PRO A 137 7.33 -9.07 -0.43
N TRP A 138 7.33 -10.01 -1.37
CA TRP A 138 8.54 -10.68 -1.82
C TRP A 138 8.45 -11.14 -3.28
N LEU A 139 9.58 -11.02 -3.98
CA LEU A 139 9.79 -11.60 -5.30
C LEU A 139 10.96 -12.61 -5.21
N ASP A 140 10.65 -13.89 -5.32
CA ASP A 140 11.62 -14.96 -5.19
C ASP A 140 12.75 -14.86 -6.22
N VAL A 141 13.95 -15.28 -5.83
CA VAL A 141 15.14 -15.25 -6.69
C VAL A 141 14.92 -16.03 -7.98
N SER A 142 14.17 -17.13 -7.93
CA SER A 142 13.86 -17.95 -9.11
C SER A 142 13.06 -17.23 -10.17
N LEU A 143 12.28 -16.22 -9.78
CA LEU A 143 11.42 -15.41 -10.64
C LEU A 143 12.11 -14.16 -11.21
N ARG A 144 13.34 -13.87 -10.76
CA ARG A 144 14.15 -12.71 -11.15
C ARG A 144 15.59 -13.08 -11.52
N LYS A 145 15.78 -14.27 -12.15
CA LYS A 145 17.10 -14.72 -12.62
C LYS A 145 17.60 -13.93 -13.82
N SER A 146 16.67 -13.51 -14.67
CA SER A 146 16.92 -12.72 -15.86
C SER A 146 15.87 -11.60 -16.01
N PHE A 147 16.13 -10.65 -16.90
CA PHE A 147 15.17 -9.61 -17.27
C PHE A 147 13.85 -10.23 -17.77
N ASP A 148 13.94 -11.25 -18.63
CA ASP A 148 12.76 -11.90 -19.22
C ASP A 148 11.97 -12.72 -18.19
N ASP A 149 12.63 -13.37 -17.22
CA ASP A 149 11.96 -14.06 -16.12
C ASP A 149 11.17 -13.07 -15.27
N CYS A 150 11.82 -11.98 -14.85
CA CYS A 150 11.18 -10.93 -14.06
C CYS A 150 10.00 -10.31 -14.81
N LYS A 151 10.18 -9.94 -16.06
CA LYS A 151 9.12 -9.37 -16.92
C LYS A 151 7.94 -10.33 -17.07
N ARG A 152 8.17 -11.61 -17.37
CA ARG A 152 7.09 -12.60 -17.46
C ARG A 152 6.30 -12.71 -16.17
N PHE A 153 6.95 -12.62 -15.02
CA PHE A 153 6.25 -12.71 -13.74
C PHE A 153 5.42 -11.45 -13.44
N MET A 154 5.78 -10.30 -14.00
CA MET A 154 4.94 -9.11 -13.92
C MET A 154 3.60 -9.26 -14.67
N GLU A 155 3.56 -10.09 -15.72
CA GLU A 155 2.29 -10.46 -16.37
C GLU A 155 1.40 -11.27 -15.41
N VAL A 156 1.99 -12.14 -14.58
CA VAL A 156 1.25 -12.88 -13.55
C VAL A 156 0.75 -11.93 -12.45
N PHE A 157 1.52 -10.90 -12.09
CA PHE A 157 1.06 -9.84 -11.18
C PHE A 157 -0.16 -9.10 -11.75
N ASN A 158 -0.13 -8.73 -13.03
CA ASN A 158 -1.29 -8.10 -13.68
C ASN A 158 -2.53 -8.99 -13.63
N LYS A 159 -2.38 -10.29 -13.93
CA LYS A 159 -3.47 -11.28 -13.82
C LYS A 159 -3.99 -11.42 -12.38
N SER A 160 -3.10 -11.36 -11.38
CA SER A 160 -3.52 -11.32 -9.97
C SER A 160 -4.32 -10.06 -9.66
N GLY A 161 -3.94 -8.92 -10.24
CA GLY A 161 -4.72 -7.68 -10.18
C GLY A 161 -6.12 -7.82 -10.79
N GLU A 162 -6.22 -8.50 -11.94
CA GLU A 162 -7.52 -8.83 -12.55
C GLU A 162 -8.39 -9.73 -11.66
N LEU A 163 -7.77 -10.72 -10.99
CA LEU A 163 -8.45 -11.57 -10.02
C LEU A 163 -8.94 -10.75 -8.81
N CYS A 164 -8.07 -9.95 -8.20
CA CYS A 164 -8.42 -9.08 -7.07
C CYS A 164 -9.54 -8.09 -7.41
N LYS A 165 -9.51 -7.54 -8.63
CA LYS A 165 -10.52 -6.59 -9.11
C LYS A 165 -11.94 -7.16 -9.13
N LYS A 166 -12.11 -8.48 -9.34
CA LYS A 166 -13.43 -9.15 -9.27
C LYS A 166 -14.05 -9.05 -7.89
N SER A 167 -13.23 -8.91 -6.85
CA SER A 167 -13.65 -8.69 -5.45
C SER A 167 -13.52 -7.24 -4.99
N GLY A 168 -13.36 -6.28 -5.92
CA GLY A 168 -13.24 -4.85 -5.60
C GLY A 168 -11.90 -4.46 -4.98
N MET A 169 -10.86 -5.29 -5.11
CA MET A 169 -9.52 -5.07 -4.58
C MET A 169 -8.50 -4.85 -5.70
N LYS A 170 -7.29 -4.42 -5.33
CA LYS A 170 -6.09 -4.46 -6.19
C LYS A 170 -5.10 -5.49 -5.66
N PHE A 171 -4.31 -6.06 -6.55
CA PHE A 171 -3.06 -6.70 -6.16
C PHE A 171 -2.04 -5.60 -5.84
N GLY A 172 -1.13 -5.86 -4.91
CA GLY A 172 -0.07 -4.92 -4.53
C GLY A 172 1.29 -5.60 -4.50
N TYR A 173 2.35 -4.81 -4.66
CA TYR A 173 3.71 -5.27 -4.46
C TYR A 173 4.43 -4.33 -3.48
N HIS A 174 5.12 -4.90 -2.50
CA HIS A 174 5.97 -4.21 -1.53
C HIS A 174 7.44 -4.49 -1.86
N ASN A 175 8.25 -3.44 -1.89
CA ASN A 175 9.67 -3.53 -2.18
C ASN A 175 10.51 -3.80 -0.95
N HIS A 176 11.63 -4.47 -1.19
CA HIS A 176 12.80 -4.51 -0.31
C HIS A 176 13.91 -3.63 -0.90
N ASP A 177 15.13 -3.85 -0.46
CA ASP A 177 16.34 -3.15 -0.91
C ASP A 177 16.85 -3.65 -2.27
N PHE A 178 16.69 -4.95 -2.53
CA PHE A 178 17.22 -5.57 -3.74
C PHE A 178 16.61 -5.03 -5.02
N GLU A 179 15.37 -4.56 -5.03
CA GLU A 179 14.75 -4.00 -6.23
C GLU A 179 15.47 -2.74 -6.69
N PHE A 180 16.09 -2.01 -5.77
CA PHE A 180 16.83 -0.79 -6.07
C PHE A 180 18.32 -1.04 -6.33
N SER A 181 18.91 -2.05 -5.69
CA SER A 181 20.33 -2.40 -5.80
C SER A 181 20.62 -3.37 -6.95
N LEU A 182 19.73 -4.36 -7.19
CA LEU A 182 19.92 -5.36 -8.23
C LEU A 182 19.53 -4.82 -9.61
N ARG A 183 20.41 -5.10 -10.58
CA ARG A 183 20.14 -4.86 -12.01
C ARG A 183 20.14 -6.18 -12.76
N LEU A 184 19.13 -6.35 -13.61
CA LEU A 184 19.07 -7.41 -14.60
C LEU A 184 19.40 -6.78 -15.95
N THR A 185 20.52 -7.20 -16.55
CA THR A 185 21.18 -6.46 -17.62
C THR A 185 21.61 -5.06 -17.14
N SER A 186 20.99 -4.00 -17.58
CA SER A 186 21.24 -2.60 -17.16
C SER A 186 20.07 -1.97 -16.37
N VAL A 187 18.94 -2.68 -16.24
CA VAL A 187 17.70 -2.15 -15.67
C VAL A 187 17.55 -2.60 -14.22
N LYS A 188 17.19 -1.70 -13.31
CA LYS A 188 16.88 -2.07 -11.93
C LYS A 188 15.64 -2.96 -11.88
N VAL A 189 15.61 -3.92 -10.97
CA VAL A 189 14.42 -4.76 -10.76
C VAL A 189 13.19 -3.92 -10.47
N PHE A 190 13.33 -2.85 -9.69
CA PHE A 190 12.24 -1.92 -9.43
C PHE A 190 11.66 -1.30 -10.70
N ASP A 191 12.51 -0.85 -11.62
CA ASP A 191 12.06 -0.27 -12.89
C ASP A 191 11.38 -1.31 -13.78
N ILE A 192 11.83 -2.57 -13.76
CA ILE A 192 11.16 -3.67 -14.48
C ILE A 192 9.74 -3.87 -13.95
N ILE A 193 9.57 -3.89 -12.63
CA ILE A 193 8.27 -4.01 -11.97
C ILE A 193 7.35 -2.85 -12.39
N MET A 194 7.82 -1.62 -12.23
CA MET A 194 7.04 -0.41 -12.51
C MET A 194 6.61 -0.28 -13.97
N GLN A 195 7.47 -0.69 -14.91
CA GLN A 195 7.23 -0.55 -16.35
C GLN A 195 6.38 -1.68 -16.92
N ASN A 196 6.27 -2.84 -16.24
CA ASN A 196 5.56 -4.02 -16.74
C ASN A 196 4.32 -4.38 -15.90
N THR A 197 3.92 -3.53 -14.95
CA THR A 197 2.67 -3.68 -14.20
C THR A 197 1.68 -2.58 -14.55
N ASP A 198 0.40 -2.95 -14.73
CA ASP A 198 -0.69 -2.00 -14.98
C ASP A 198 -1.04 -1.26 -13.68
N PRO A 199 -0.97 0.07 -13.63
CA PRO A 199 -1.31 0.86 -12.44
C PRO A 199 -2.78 0.73 -11.99
N ASN A 200 -3.67 0.28 -12.87
CA ASN A 200 -5.08 0.05 -12.52
C ASN A 200 -5.30 -1.30 -11.83
N LEU A 201 -4.35 -2.21 -11.95
CA LEU A 201 -4.42 -3.58 -11.44
C LEU A 201 -3.47 -3.82 -10.28
N VAL A 202 -2.26 -3.23 -10.36
CA VAL A 202 -1.16 -3.46 -9.42
C VAL A 202 -0.76 -2.15 -8.74
N ALA A 203 -1.05 -2.05 -7.45
CA ALA A 203 -0.58 -0.97 -6.60
C ALA A 203 0.88 -1.20 -6.18
N GLN A 204 1.61 -0.12 -5.93
CA GLN A 204 2.93 -0.19 -5.30
C GLN A 204 2.82 0.26 -3.85
N GLN A 205 3.28 -0.59 -2.94
CA GLN A 205 3.51 -0.24 -1.55
C GLN A 205 5.00 0.08 -1.41
N LEU A 206 5.31 1.38 -1.34
CA LEU A 206 6.69 1.85 -1.24
C LEU A 206 7.18 1.76 0.21
N ASP A 207 8.05 0.82 0.50
CA ASP A 207 8.84 0.85 1.74
C ASP A 207 10.02 1.81 1.57
N ILE A 208 9.98 2.92 2.32
CA ILE A 208 10.95 4.01 2.18
C ILE A 208 12.28 3.72 2.88
N GLY A 209 12.29 2.88 3.91
CA GLY A 209 13.50 2.41 4.57
C GLY A 209 14.25 1.44 3.66
N ASN A 210 13.60 0.39 3.21
CA ASN A 210 14.16 -0.59 2.28
C ASN A 210 14.63 0.08 0.97
N MET A 211 13.82 1.02 0.43
CA MET A 211 14.23 1.81 -0.72
C MET A 211 15.55 2.56 -0.45
N TYR A 212 15.66 3.22 0.70
CA TYR A 212 16.86 3.96 1.07
C TYR A 212 18.07 3.04 1.16
N ASN A 213 17.92 1.89 1.80
CA ASN A 213 18.95 0.86 1.96
C ASN A 213 19.47 0.34 0.60
N GLY A 214 18.55 0.14 -0.36
CA GLY A 214 18.88 -0.26 -1.73
C GLY A 214 19.47 0.86 -2.60
N GLY A 215 19.69 2.06 -2.05
CA GLY A 215 20.23 3.21 -2.79
C GLY A 215 19.21 3.97 -3.62
N GLY A 216 17.91 3.72 -3.42
CA GLY A 216 16.83 4.52 -3.99
C GLY A 216 16.76 5.92 -3.38
N ARG A 217 16.15 6.86 -4.10
CA ARG A 217 15.95 8.24 -3.62
C ARG A 217 14.50 8.66 -3.88
N PRO A 218 13.77 9.07 -2.83
CA PRO A 218 12.32 9.24 -2.92
C PRO A 218 11.91 10.35 -3.90
N LEU A 219 12.63 11.47 -3.93
CA LEU A 219 12.27 12.59 -4.80
C LEU A 219 12.31 12.22 -6.29
N GLU A 220 13.35 11.50 -6.70
CA GLU A 220 13.50 11.04 -8.08
C GLU A 220 12.42 10.03 -8.43
N LEU A 221 12.21 9.05 -7.54
CA LEU A 221 11.27 7.96 -7.73
C LEU A 221 9.82 8.45 -7.84
N LEU A 222 9.39 9.30 -6.89
CA LEU A 222 8.04 9.86 -6.86
C LEU A 222 7.74 10.77 -8.06
N LYS A 223 8.74 11.43 -8.61
CA LYS A 223 8.61 12.22 -9.86
C LYS A 223 8.61 11.33 -11.10
N GLN A 224 9.39 10.26 -11.10
CA GLN A 224 9.47 9.33 -12.23
C GLN A 224 8.17 8.52 -12.38
N TYR A 225 7.54 8.14 -11.27
CA TYR A 225 6.34 7.33 -11.24
C TYR A 225 5.21 8.02 -10.43
N PRO A 226 4.66 9.14 -10.92
CA PRO A 226 3.66 9.89 -10.17
C PRO A 226 2.37 9.10 -10.02
N ASN A 227 1.74 9.20 -8.84
CA ASN A 227 0.47 8.54 -8.45
C ASN A 227 0.51 6.99 -8.48
N ARG A 228 1.71 6.38 -8.44
CA ARG A 228 1.86 4.92 -8.44
C ARG A 228 1.93 4.30 -7.04
N PHE A 229 2.16 5.10 -6.00
CA PHE A 229 2.42 4.65 -4.64
C PHE A 229 1.19 4.85 -3.74
N GLU A 230 0.16 4.04 -3.97
CA GLU A 230 -1.11 4.14 -3.21
C GLU A 230 -0.91 3.81 -1.72
N LEU A 231 0.04 2.91 -1.42
CA LEU A 231 0.45 2.53 -0.07
C LEU A 231 1.93 2.89 0.15
N MET A 232 2.26 3.13 1.41
CA MET A 232 3.65 3.36 1.83
C MET A 232 3.91 2.69 3.17
N HIS A 233 4.99 1.93 3.26
CA HIS A 233 5.58 1.59 4.54
C HIS A 233 6.45 2.75 4.99
N VAL A 234 6.04 3.34 6.11
CA VAL A 234 6.74 4.45 6.74
C VAL A 234 7.73 3.86 7.73
N LYS A 235 8.97 3.79 7.31
CA LYS A 235 10.08 3.19 8.04
C LYS A 235 11.27 4.16 8.05
N ASP A 236 11.84 4.40 9.21
CA ASP A 236 13.08 5.16 9.34
C ASP A 236 14.23 4.21 9.69
N GLU A 237 15.43 4.56 9.30
CA GLU A 237 16.59 3.70 9.40
C GLU A 237 17.76 4.44 10.02
N ILE A 238 18.57 3.71 10.78
CA ILE A 238 19.91 4.12 11.20
C ILE A 238 20.96 3.20 10.58
N LYS A 239 22.18 3.67 10.51
CA LYS A 239 23.31 2.82 10.14
C LYS A 239 23.72 2.02 11.38
N GLY A 240 23.43 0.73 11.37
CA GLY A 240 23.83 -0.21 12.39
C GLY A 240 25.29 -0.67 12.26
N GLU A 241 25.66 -1.71 12.99
CA GLU A 241 26.97 -2.32 12.88
C GLU A 241 27.19 -2.99 11.52
N LYS A 242 28.44 -3.04 11.05
CA LYS A 242 28.86 -3.72 9.80
C LYS A 242 28.12 -3.26 8.55
N GLU A 243 27.81 -1.96 8.49
CA GLU A 243 27.10 -1.35 7.34
C GLU A 243 25.66 -1.86 7.08
N HIS A 244 25.10 -2.66 7.97
CA HIS A 244 23.69 -2.98 7.92
C HIS A 244 22.86 -1.77 8.37
N TYR A 245 21.69 -1.62 7.75
CA TYR A 245 20.71 -0.67 8.23
C TYR A 245 19.76 -1.35 9.21
N GLU A 246 19.32 -0.58 10.19
CA GLU A 246 18.38 -1.03 11.21
C GLU A 246 17.25 -0.01 11.31
N SER A 247 16.00 -0.48 11.31
CA SER A 247 14.89 0.42 11.51
C SER A 247 14.90 1.02 12.91
N THR A 248 14.43 2.25 13.01
CA THR A 248 14.42 3.03 14.25
C THR A 248 13.14 3.84 14.37
N ILE A 249 12.95 4.50 15.52
CA ILE A 249 11.81 5.40 15.74
C ILE A 249 11.74 6.47 14.64
N LEU A 250 10.56 6.67 14.09
CA LEU A 250 10.32 7.65 13.02
C LEU A 250 10.85 9.04 13.39
N GLY A 251 11.57 9.65 12.46
CA GLY A 251 12.15 10.98 12.61
C GLY A 251 13.45 11.03 13.39
N THR A 252 13.98 9.89 13.85
CA THR A 252 15.28 9.82 14.53
C THR A 252 16.38 9.24 13.64
N GLY A 253 15.99 8.72 12.48
CA GLY A 253 16.90 8.08 11.52
C GLY A 253 17.40 9.01 10.41
N ILE A 254 17.90 8.39 9.36
CA ILE A 254 18.59 9.05 8.24
C ILE A 254 17.79 9.08 6.94
N VAL A 255 16.60 8.46 6.89
CA VAL A 255 15.77 8.39 5.67
C VAL A 255 15.17 9.75 5.30
N GLY A 256 14.98 10.64 6.28
CA GLY A 256 14.35 11.93 6.07
C GLY A 256 12.83 11.81 5.91
N VAL A 257 12.21 10.94 6.72
CA VAL A 257 10.80 10.54 6.62
C VAL A 257 9.83 11.71 6.46
N ALA A 258 10.02 12.80 7.22
CA ALA A 258 9.13 13.96 7.15
C ALA A 258 9.05 14.58 5.75
N ASP A 259 10.18 14.67 5.04
CA ASP A 259 10.21 15.23 3.70
C ASP A 259 9.71 14.23 2.66
N VAL A 260 9.99 12.94 2.85
CA VAL A 260 9.43 11.87 2.01
C VAL A 260 7.90 11.87 2.09
N LEU A 261 7.31 12.00 3.27
CA LEU A 261 5.86 12.06 3.44
C LEU A 261 5.23 13.26 2.71
N LYS A 262 5.87 14.45 2.75
CA LYS A 262 5.43 15.61 1.97
C LYS A 262 5.48 15.36 0.47
N LEU A 263 6.54 14.71 -0.01
CA LEU A 263 6.68 14.35 -1.42
C LEU A 263 5.64 13.31 -1.84
N ALA A 264 5.38 12.31 -1.01
CA ALA A 264 4.37 11.28 -1.26
C ALA A 264 2.96 11.87 -1.33
N ALA A 265 2.63 12.78 -0.42
CA ALA A 265 1.35 13.50 -0.46
C ALA A 265 1.18 14.33 -1.73
N LYS A 266 2.27 14.90 -2.26
CA LYS A 266 2.26 15.75 -3.46
C LYS A 266 2.28 14.95 -4.76
N TYR A 267 3.10 13.93 -4.87
CA TYR A 267 3.40 13.23 -6.12
C TYR A 267 3.00 11.75 -6.11
N GLY A 268 2.97 11.09 -4.94
CA GLY A 268 2.87 9.65 -4.83
C GLY A 268 1.46 9.10 -5.06
N GLY A 269 0.44 9.88 -4.79
CA GLY A 269 -0.94 9.41 -4.76
C GLY A 269 -1.28 8.60 -3.50
N THR A 270 -0.40 8.59 -2.49
CA THR A 270 -0.48 7.78 -1.29
C THR A 270 -1.67 8.17 -0.42
N THR A 271 -2.43 7.16 0.00
CA THR A 271 -3.54 7.28 0.94
C THR A 271 -3.38 6.39 2.17
N GLU A 272 -2.63 5.30 2.04
CA GLU A 272 -2.36 4.33 3.11
C GLU A 272 -0.91 4.48 3.58
N TYR A 273 -0.71 4.95 4.81
CA TYR A 273 0.60 5.16 5.44
C TYR A 273 0.74 4.14 6.57
N ILE A 274 1.53 3.12 6.39
CA ILE A 274 1.64 1.98 7.27
C ILE A 274 3.00 2.04 7.97
N ILE A 275 3.01 2.23 9.28
CA ILE A 275 4.22 2.23 10.08
C ILE A 275 4.79 0.82 10.12
N GLU A 276 6.10 0.68 9.90
CA GLU A 276 6.82 -0.55 10.11
C GLU A 276 8.15 -0.29 10.80
N GLN A 277 8.42 -1.04 11.86
CA GLN A 277 9.71 -1.07 12.56
C GLN A 277 10.08 -2.51 12.88
N GLU A 278 11.31 -2.91 12.59
CA GLU A 278 11.77 -4.30 12.73
C GLU A 278 12.91 -4.45 13.73
N SER A 279 13.58 -3.35 14.08
CA SER A 279 14.65 -3.24 15.08
C SER A 279 14.30 -2.16 16.10
N TYR A 280 14.71 -2.31 17.36
CA TYR A 280 14.15 -1.49 18.45
C TYR A 280 15.21 -0.87 19.35
N GLN A 281 16.51 -1.06 19.07
CA GLN A 281 17.65 -0.52 19.83
C GLN A 281 17.51 -0.70 21.34
N GLY A 282 17.08 -1.91 21.77
CA GLY A 282 16.89 -2.27 23.17
C GLY A 282 15.57 -1.85 23.80
N LYS A 283 14.68 -1.16 23.06
CA LYS A 283 13.30 -0.88 23.50
C LYS A 283 12.39 -2.08 23.30
N MET A 284 11.23 -2.05 23.92
CA MET A 284 10.16 -3.02 23.60
C MET A 284 9.47 -2.64 22.28
N PRO A 285 9.11 -3.61 21.43
CA PRO A 285 8.41 -3.33 20.18
C PRO A 285 7.14 -2.49 20.35
N MET A 286 6.32 -2.80 21.36
CA MET A 286 5.07 -2.09 21.64
C MET A 286 5.29 -0.63 22.04
N ASP A 287 6.37 -0.31 22.77
CA ASP A 287 6.72 1.07 23.12
C ASP A 287 7.19 1.83 21.89
N SER A 288 7.98 1.17 21.03
CA SER A 288 8.49 1.75 19.80
C SER A 288 7.37 2.14 18.83
N VAL A 289 6.44 1.24 18.55
CA VAL A 289 5.31 1.56 17.63
C VAL A 289 4.36 2.60 18.21
N LYS A 290 4.31 2.76 19.53
CA LYS A 290 3.57 3.84 20.20
C LYS A 290 4.27 5.20 19.98
N GLU A 291 5.60 5.25 20.06
CA GLU A 291 6.38 6.46 19.78
C GLU A 291 6.25 6.85 18.30
N ASP A 292 6.30 5.88 17.39
CA ASP A 292 6.09 6.08 15.95
C ASP A 292 4.73 6.71 15.64
N LEU A 293 3.66 6.17 16.25
CA LEU A 293 2.32 6.74 16.08
C LEU A 293 2.26 8.18 16.60
N ALA A 294 2.89 8.44 17.74
CA ALA A 294 2.94 9.80 18.31
C ALA A 294 3.71 10.77 17.41
N TRP A 295 4.76 10.31 16.74
CA TRP A 295 5.55 11.11 15.81
C TRP A 295 4.76 11.41 14.53
N ILE A 296 4.20 10.41 13.87
CA ILE A 296 3.49 10.61 12.59
C ILE A 296 2.23 11.47 12.74
N ASN A 297 1.55 11.39 13.89
CA ASN A 297 0.39 12.24 14.20
C ASN A 297 0.75 13.72 14.35
N LYS A 298 2.01 14.05 14.69
CA LYS A 298 2.52 15.42 14.75
C LYS A 298 3.10 15.89 13.42
N ALA A 299 3.45 14.97 12.53
CA ALA A 299 4.07 15.28 11.24
C ALA A 299 3.08 16.04 10.33
N LYS A 300 3.57 17.13 9.75
CA LYS A 300 2.81 17.95 8.79
C LYS A 300 3.17 17.53 7.36
N PHE A 301 2.28 16.84 6.66
CA PHE A 301 2.47 16.42 5.28
C PHE A 301 1.15 16.31 4.53
#